data_7fa19794af24340e5f16ffe35dfa62fc
#
_entry.id   7fa19794af24340e5f16ffe35dfa62fc
#
_cell.length_a   1.000
_cell.length_b   1.000
_cell.length_c   1.000
_cell.angle_alpha   90.00
_cell.angle_beta   90.00
_cell.angle_gamma   90.00
#
_symmetry.space_group_name_H-M   'P 1'
#
loop_
_entity.id
_entity.type
_entity.pdbx_description
1 polymer ?
#
loop_
_entity_poly.entity_id
_entity_poly.type
_entity_poly.pdbx_seq_one_letter_code
_entity_poly.pdbx_strand_id
1 'polypeptide(L)'
;ILISRIMLAASVLLLAGCQLADISISNSLFASAPMSSGKLAGGVIVQAPEGYCLDQSSTRRGVTRTGLVFASCVRLQGSNEFDPTYGHVLTVTNAGPKIDLSVLSGYIKSAAGRAALSDDDQSTGIVIHETKVTRNAVYVEYTDAARPVHLGQRGWKAFVVVADKLVLLGIYAGVGVTVSGIDGEETLRKFAQLILMEAKKFI
;
A
#
# COMPACT_ATOMS: atom_id res chain seq x y z
N ILE A 1 -65.44 42.46 16.49
CA ILE A 1 -64.48 42.27 17.63
C ILE A 1 -64.30 40.78 17.98
N LEU A 2 -65.07 39.84 17.33
CA LEU A 2 -65.02 38.42 17.69
C LEU A 2 -64.13 37.57 16.76
N ILE A 3 -63.65 38.08 15.65
CA ILE A 3 -62.89 37.34 14.64
C ILE A 3 -61.35 37.40 14.92
N SER A 4 -60.91 38.40 15.74
CA SER A 4 -59.48 38.60 16.03
C SER A 4 -58.88 37.71 17.12
N ARG A 5 -59.70 36.94 17.84
CA ARG A 5 -59.23 36.06 18.94
C ARG A 5 -59.05 34.57 18.57
N ILE A 6 -59.51 34.16 17.36
CA ILE A 6 -59.43 32.78 16.91
C ILE A 6 -58.12 32.54 16.13
N MET A 7 -57.49 33.59 15.59
CA MET A 7 -56.24 33.46 14.84
C MET A 7 -54.96 33.34 15.71
N LEU A 8 -55.04 33.58 17.02
CA LEU A 8 -53.87 33.50 17.92
C LEU A 8 -53.68 32.13 18.57
N ALA A 9 -54.65 31.26 18.48
CA ALA A 9 -54.54 29.89 19.08
C ALA A 9 -54.01 28.83 18.13
N ALA A 10 -53.93 29.12 16.82
CA ALA A 10 -53.45 28.15 15.82
C ALA A 10 -51.92 28.19 15.57
N SER A 11 -51.24 29.19 16.11
CA SER A 11 -49.78 29.38 15.83
C SER A 11 -48.85 28.74 16.85
N VAL A 12 -49.36 28.12 17.91
CA VAL A 12 -48.51 27.55 18.97
C VAL A 12 -48.33 26.04 18.85
N LEU A 13 -49.06 25.35 17.95
CA LEU A 13 -49.01 23.88 17.81
C LEU A 13 -48.08 23.37 16.74
N LEU A 14 -47.28 24.23 16.07
CA LEU A 14 -46.36 23.84 14.99
C LEU A 14 -44.86 23.85 15.39
N LEU A 15 -44.55 24.03 16.65
CA LEU A 15 -43.13 24.06 17.12
C LEU A 15 -42.73 22.83 17.96
N ALA A 16 -43.54 21.80 18.03
CA ALA A 16 -43.23 20.58 18.80
C ALA A 16 -42.79 19.40 17.94
N GLY A 17 -42.27 19.62 16.74
CA GLY A 17 -42.02 18.55 15.78
C GLY A 17 -40.63 18.56 15.13
N CYS A 18 -39.54 18.86 15.85
CA CYS A 18 -38.19 18.62 15.35
C CYS A 18 -37.18 18.48 16.49
N GLN A 19 -37.43 17.57 17.39
CA GLN A 19 -36.37 16.92 18.19
C GLN A 19 -36.39 15.43 17.84
N LEU A 20 -36.23 15.14 16.53
CA LEU A 20 -35.62 13.88 16.14
C LEU A 20 -34.17 13.98 16.55
N ALA A 21 -33.86 13.28 17.64
CA ALA A 21 -32.55 13.06 18.12
C ALA A 21 -31.55 12.98 16.96
N ASP A 22 -30.47 13.73 17.07
CA ASP A 22 -29.20 13.38 16.43
C ASP A 22 -28.85 11.96 16.90
N ILE A 23 -29.40 10.98 16.21
CA ILE A 23 -28.80 9.67 16.16
C ILE A 23 -27.53 9.92 15.33
N SER A 24 -26.49 10.36 15.99
CA SER A 24 -25.12 10.20 15.53
C SER A 24 -24.95 8.69 15.39
N ILE A 25 -25.36 8.17 14.23
CA ILE A 25 -24.91 6.87 13.78
C ILE A 25 -23.41 7.05 13.63
N SER A 26 -22.71 6.76 14.70
CA SER A 26 -21.27 6.67 14.65
C SER A 26 -20.96 5.67 13.55
N ASN A 27 -20.38 6.14 12.45
CA ASN A 27 -19.93 5.33 11.32
C ASN A 27 -18.90 4.25 11.73
N SER A 28 -18.64 4.10 13.03
CA SER A 28 -17.78 3.07 13.61
C SER A 28 -18.34 1.65 13.54
N LEU A 29 -19.65 1.48 13.29
CA LEU A 29 -20.26 0.13 13.21
C LEU A 29 -19.93 -0.61 11.89
N PHE A 30 -19.34 0.07 10.90
CA PHE A 30 -18.96 -0.52 9.61
C PHE A 30 -17.47 -0.35 9.28
N ALA A 31 -16.63 -0.06 10.26
CA ALA A 31 -15.20 -0.17 10.05
C ALA A 31 -14.91 -1.65 9.77
N SER A 32 -14.80 -2.01 8.50
CA SER A 32 -14.37 -3.34 8.09
C SER A 32 -13.05 -3.64 8.79
N ALA A 33 -12.94 -4.83 9.38
CA ALA A 33 -11.68 -5.26 9.98
C ALA A 33 -10.54 -5.04 8.97
N PRO A 34 -9.40 -4.53 9.42
CA PRO A 34 -8.29 -4.25 8.51
C PRO A 34 -7.85 -5.55 7.81
N MET A 35 -7.81 -5.52 6.49
CA MET A 35 -7.44 -6.67 5.67
C MET A 35 -5.93 -6.73 5.54
N SER A 36 -5.33 -7.89 5.85
CA SER A 36 -3.90 -8.15 5.64
C SER A 36 -3.60 -8.76 4.26
N SER A 37 -4.59 -8.92 3.41
CA SER A 37 -4.43 -9.52 2.09
C SER A 37 -5.16 -8.77 0.99
N GLY A 38 -4.69 -8.94 -0.25
CA GLY A 38 -5.30 -8.41 -1.45
C GLY A 38 -5.07 -9.31 -2.66
N LYS A 39 -5.73 -9.02 -3.78
CA LYS A 39 -5.59 -9.77 -5.02
C LYS A 39 -5.14 -8.85 -6.14
N LEU A 40 -4.04 -9.19 -6.80
CA LEU A 40 -3.58 -8.51 -8.00
C LEU A 40 -4.40 -8.93 -9.23
N ALA A 41 -4.38 -8.09 -10.26
CA ALA A 41 -4.83 -8.50 -11.59
C ALA A 41 -4.07 -9.75 -12.03
N GLY A 42 -4.80 -10.73 -12.58
CA GLY A 42 -4.22 -12.04 -12.92
C GLY A 42 -4.22 -13.06 -11.79
N GLY A 43 -4.87 -12.76 -10.66
CA GLY A 43 -5.23 -13.75 -9.64
C GLY A 43 -4.21 -13.99 -8.53
N VAL A 44 -3.05 -13.34 -8.56
CA VAL A 44 -2.04 -13.49 -7.50
C VAL A 44 -2.58 -12.93 -6.19
N ILE A 45 -2.66 -13.80 -5.17
CA ILE A 45 -3.03 -13.41 -3.82
C ILE A 45 -1.78 -12.92 -3.10
N VAL A 46 -1.90 -11.75 -2.47
CA VAL A 46 -0.84 -11.09 -1.73
C VAL A 46 -1.23 -11.06 -0.27
N GLN A 47 -0.47 -11.74 0.56
CA GLN A 47 -0.55 -11.67 2.01
C GLN A 47 0.55 -10.76 2.53
N ALA A 48 0.20 -9.71 3.27
CA ALA A 48 1.18 -8.83 3.90
C ALA A 48 1.81 -9.49 5.14
N PRO A 49 3.02 -9.08 5.54
CA PRO A 49 3.59 -9.42 6.83
C PRO A 49 2.71 -8.96 7.99
N GLU A 50 2.89 -9.58 9.15
CA GLU A 50 2.22 -9.18 10.39
C GLU A 50 2.42 -7.69 10.67
N GLY A 51 1.39 -7.03 11.19
CA GLY A 51 1.40 -5.58 11.46
C GLY A 51 1.05 -4.69 10.27
N TYR A 52 1.00 -5.25 9.04
CA TYR A 52 0.65 -4.50 7.83
C TYR A 52 -0.74 -4.86 7.32
N CYS A 53 -1.50 -3.83 6.99
CA CYS A 53 -2.86 -3.92 6.45
C CYS A 53 -2.97 -3.20 5.11
N LEU A 54 -3.90 -3.69 4.28
CA LEU A 54 -4.20 -3.10 2.97
C LEU A 54 -4.79 -1.70 3.14
N ASP A 55 -4.11 -0.71 2.60
CA ASP A 55 -4.66 0.63 2.43
C ASP A 55 -5.58 0.64 1.20
N GLN A 56 -6.87 0.53 1.43
CA GLN A 56 -7.86 0.51 0.36
C GLN A 56 -7.95 1.85 -0.38
N SER A 57 -7.62 2.97 0.29
CA SER A 57 -7.69 4.30 -0.29
C SER A 57 -6.56 4.54 -1.31
N SER A 58 -5.38 4.00 -1.03
CA SER A 58 -4.20 4.10 -1.90
C SER A 58 -4.09 2.98 -2.93
N THR A 59 -4.92 1.92 -2.81
CA THR A 59 -4.89 0.79 -3.74
C THR A 59 -5.39 1.20 -5.11
N ARG A 60 -4.56 1.05 -6.13
CA ARG A 60 -4.88 1.37 -7.53
C ARG A 60 -5.37 0.14 -8.27
N ARG A 61 -6.53 0.28 -8.91
CA ARG A 61 -7.13 -0.74 -9.77
C ARG A 61 -7.17 -0.24 -11.21
N GLY A 62 -6.71 -1.07 -12.14
CA GLY A 62 -6.77 -0.80 -13.55
C GLY A 62 -7.02 -2.09 -14.33
N VAL A 63 -7.36 -1.98 -15.63
CA VAL A 63 -7.67 -3.14 -16.48
C VAL A 63 -6.47 -4.10 -16.59
N THR A 64 -5.25 -3.58 -16.61
CA THR A 64 -4.02 -4.35 -16.80
C THR A 64 -3.04 -4.27 -15.63
N ARG A 65 -3.24 -3.35 -14.70
CA ARG A 65 -2.34 -3.11 -13.56
C ARG A 65 -3.14 -2.92 -12.30
N THR A 66 -2.94 -3.78 -11.34
CA THR A 66 -3.42 -3.59 -9.97
C THR A 66 -2.21 -3.36 -9.09
N GLY A 67 -2.19 -2.24 -8.39
CA GLY A 67 -1.24 -1.97 -7.33
C GLY A 67 -1.94 -2.12 -5.98
N LEU A 68 -1.28 -2.78 -5.03
CA LEU A 68 -1.71 -2.87 -3.64
C LEU A 68 -0.72 -2.09 -2.79
N VAL A 69 -1.24 -1.35 -1.82
CA VAL A 69 -0.45 -0.60 -0.85
C VAL A 69 -0.79 -1.13 0.53
N PHE A 70 0.22 -1.43 1.32
CA PHE A 70 0.06 -1.86 2.70
C PHE A 70 0.81 -0.89 3.61
N ALA A 71 0.18 -0.54 4.71
CA ALA A 71 0.74 0.32 5.74
C ALA A 71 0.45 -0.29 7.12
N SER A 72 1.00 0.29 8.18
CA SER A 72 0.72 -0.13 9.54
C SER A 72 -0.78 -0.23 9.80
N CYS A 73 -1.24 -1.37 10.30
CA CYS A 73 -2.65 -1.59 10.66
C CYS A 73 -3.14 -0.56 11.68
N VAL A 74 -2.30 -0.25 12.66
CA VAL A 74 -2.59 0.71 13.74
C VAL A 74 -2.84 2.11 13.19
N ARG A 75 -1.99 2.55 12.23
CA ARG A 75 -2.18 3.85 11.56
C ARG A 75 -3.43 3.91 10.70
N LEU A 76 -3.73 2.83 9.98
CA LEU A 76 -4.93 2.77 9.14
C LEU A 76 -6.23 2.76 9.96
N GLN A 77 -6.16 2.39 11.23
CA GLN A 77 -7.26 2.46 12.19
C GLN A 77 -7.40 3.83 12.87
N GLY A 78 -6.56 4.80 12.49
CA GLY A 78 -6.61 6.17 13.02
C GLY A 78 -5.91 6.33 14.37
N SER A 79 -5.14 5.36 14.83
CA SER A 79 -4.31 5.52 16.03
C SER A 79 -3.13 6.44 15.73
N ASN A 80 -2.83 7.32 16.69
CA ASN A 80 -1.63 8.15 16.68
C ASN A 80 -0.41 7.43 17.27
N GLU A 81 -0.56 6.19 17.71
CA GLU A 81 0.56 5.40 18.18
C GLU A 81 1.51 5.11 17.02
N PHE A 82 2.75 5.51 17.19
CA PHE A 82 3.80 5.29 16.21
C PHE A 82 4.68 4.13 16.67
N ASP A 83 4.59 3.00 15.96
CA ASP A 83 5.54 1.91 16.09
C ASP A 83 6.53 2.00 14.91
N PRO A 84 7.80 2.33 15.16
CA PRO A 84 8.82 2.44 14.12
C PRO A 84 9.03 1.12 13.36
N THR A 85 8.74 -0.03 13.96
CA THR A 85 8.84 -1.36 13.34
C THR A 85 7.93 -1.48 12.11
N TYR A 86 6.77 -0.82 12.15
CA TYR A 86 5.78 -0.83 11.05
C TYR A 86 5.66 0.53 10.34
N GLY A 87 6.70 1.35 10.44
CA GLY A 87 6.71 2.69 9.86
C GLY A 87 6.87 2.72 8.33
N HIS A 88 7.10 1.57 7.69
CA HIS A 88 7.29 1.47 6.25
C HIS A 88 5.95 1.38 5.51
N VAL A 89 5.99 1.73 4.23
CA VAL A 89 4.91 1.49 3.26
C VAL A 89 5.38 0.39 2.32
N LEU A 90 4.59 -0.67 2.20
CA LEU A 90 4.84 -1.77 1.29
C LEU A 90 3.95 -1.62 0.06
N THR A 91 4.54 -1.81 -1.11
CA THR A 91 3.80 -1.78 -2.38
C THR A 91 3.97 -3.09 -3.12
N VAL A 92 2.92 -3.49 -3.83
CA VAL A 92 2.94 -4.66 -4.70
C VAL A 92 2.25 -4.33 -6.01
N THR A 93 2.91 -4.62 -7.11
CA THR A 93 2.32 -4.44 -8.45
C THR A 93 2.58 -5.66 -9.33
N ASN A 94 1.67 -5.93 -10.26
CA ASN A 94 1.94 -6.87 -11.33
C ASN A 94 2.88 -6.21 -12.33
N ALA A 95 4.07 -6.77 -12.51
CA ALA A 95 5.10 -6.27 -13.42
C ALA A 95 5.06 -6.94 -14.81
N GLY A 96 4.18 -7.92 -15.02
CA GLY A 96 4.01 -8.57 -16.32
C GLY A 96 4.22 -10.09 -16.28
N PRO A 97 4.55 -10.69 -17.42
CA PRO A 97 4.85 -12.12 -17.50
C PRO A 97 6.18 -12.47 -16.82
N LYS A 98 6.35 -13.74 -16.48
CA LYS A 98 7.62 -14.29 -15.99
C LYS A 98 8.76 -13.95 -16.95
N ILE A 99 9.89 -13.58 -16.39
CA ILE A 99 11.15 -13.35 -17.09
C ILE A 99 12.27 -14.16 -16.42
N ASP A 100 13.34 -14.46 -17.15
CA ASP A 100 14.55 -15.00 -16.58
C ASP A 100 15.18 -13.98 -15.62
N LEU A 101 15.44 -14.42 -14.38
CA LEU A 101 15.94 -13.54 -13.32
C LEU A 101 17.39 -13.08 -13.54
N SER A 102 18.19 -13.85 -14.27
CA SER A 102 19.55 -13.44 -14.64
C SER A 102 19.53 -12.32 -15.66
N VAL A 103 18.66 -12.44 -16.67
CA VAL A 103 18.41 -11.40 -17.68
C VAL A 103 17.86 -10.14 -17.01
N LEU A 104 16.89 -10.28 -16.11
CA LEU A 104 16.34 -9.17 -15.35
C LEU A 104 17.39 -8.46 -14.50
N SER A 105 18.25 -9.21 -13.81
CA SER A 105 19.34 -8.65 -13.00
C SER A 105 20.33 -7.83 -13.86
N GLY A 106 20.64 -8.30 -15.07
CA GLY A 106 21.44 -7.56 -16.04
C GLY A 106 20.74 -6.27 -16.51
N TYR A 107 19.45 -6.38 -16.85
CA TYR A 107 18.63 -5.24 -17.27
C TYR A 107 18.56 -4.14 -16.19
N ILE A 108 18.32 -4.50 -14.93
CA ILE A 108 18.21 -3.54 -13.83
C ILE A 108 19.47 -2.66 -13.72
N LYS A 109 20.64 -3.20 -14.01
CA LYS A 109 21.92 -2.47 -13.97
C LYS A 109 22.13 -1.55 -15.17
N SER A 110 21.37 -1.70 -16.24
CA SER A 110 21.42 -0.82 -17.42
C SER A 110 20.82 0.56 -17.11
N ALA A 111 21.04 1.54 -18.01
CA ALA A 111 20.41 2.86 -17.88
C ALA A 111 18.88 2.77 -17.90
N ALA A 112 18.30 1.96 -18.80
CA ALA A 112 16.85 1.76 -18.88
C ALA A 112 16.30 1.08 -17.61
N GLY A 113 17.01 0.08 -17.07
CA GLY A 113 16.61 -0.59 -15.83
C GLY A 113 16.68 0.34 -14.61
N ARG A 114 17.69 1.20 -14.52
CA ARG A 114 17.76 2.23 -13.48
C ARG A 114 16.62 3.24 -13.60
N ALA A 115 16.32 3.72 -14.82
CA ALA A 115 15.16 4.60 -15.02
C ALA A 115 13.85 3.96 -14.55
N ALA A 116 13.66 2.66 -14.79
CA ALA A 116 12.48 1.93 -14.31
C ALA A 116 12.43 1.76 -12.78
N LEU A 117 13.52 2.02 -12.06
CA LEU A 117 13.54 2.05 -10.60
C LEU A 117 13.20 3.43 -10.03
N SER A 118 13.42 4.50 -10.81
CA SER A 118 13.21 5.88 -10.39
C SER A 118 11.74 6.27 -10.31
N ASP A 119 11.47 7.24 -9.45
CA ASP A 119 10.13 7.84 -9.33
C ASP A 119 9.87 8.90 -10.44
N ASP A 120 10.92 9.37 -11.14
CA ASP A 120 10.84 10.34 -12.25
C ASP A 120 11.17 9.75 -13.63
N ASP A 121 11.31 8.43 -13.73
CA ASP A 121 11.70 7.71 -14.95
C ASP A 121 13.09 8.09 -15.51
N GLN A 122 13.97 8.69 -14.67
CA GLN A 122 15.33 9.07 -15.04
C GLN A 122 16.36 8.15 -14.39
N SER A 123 17.37 7.76 -15.15
CA SER A 123 18.43 6.87 -14.64
C SER A 123 19.53 7.59 -13.85
N THR A 124 19.64 8.91 -14.01
CA THR A 124 20.76 9.71 -13.47
C THR A 124 20.73 9.84 -11.96
N GLY A 125 19.56 9.80 -11.35
CA GLY A 125 19.37 9.87 -9.90
C GLY A 125 19.49 8.53 -9.18
N ILE A 126 19.58 7.42 -9.91
CA ILE A 126 19.57 6.07 -9.34
C ILE A 126 20.98 5.55 -9.11
N VAL A 127 21.28 5.23 -7.87
CA VAL A 127 22.49 4.50 -7.45
C VAL A 127 22.06 3.13 -6.93
N ILE A 128 22.47 2.06 -7.60
CA ILE A 128 22.24 0.68 -7.14
C ILE A 128 23.41 0.32 -6.20
N HIS A 129 23.09 -0.04 -4.97
CA HIS A 129 24.06 -0.46 -3.95
C HIS A 129 24.29 -1.96 -4.01
N GLU A 130 23.20 -2.72 -4.12
CA GLU A 130 23.25 -4.16 -4.11
C GLU A 130 22.18 -4.77 -5.03
N THR A 131 22.51 -5.91 -5.62
CA THR A 131 21.57 -6.75 -6.36
C THR A 131 21.81 -8.21 -5.98
N LYS A 132 20.80 -8.86 -5.39
CA LYS A 132 20.85 -10.26 -4.99
C LYS A 132 19.87 -11.07 -5.83
N VAL A 133 20.36 -12.11 -6.51
CA VAL A 133 19.54 -13.04 -7.28
C VAL A 133 19.34 -14.31 -6.45
N THR A 134 18.11 -14.74 -6.32
CA THR A 134 17.72 -15.99 -5.70
C THR A 134 16.99 -16.87 -6.71
N ARG A 135 16.56 -18.07 -6.31
CA ARG A 135 15.81 -18.96 -7.20
C ARG A 135 14.53 -18.33 -7.77
N ASN A 136 13.85 -17.47 -6.99
CA ASN A 136 12.52 -16.96 -7.32
C ASN A 136 12.43 -15.43 -7.33
N ALA A 137 13.52 -14.73 -7.05
CA ALA A 137 13.48 -13.27 -6.94
C ALA A 137 14.83 -12.60 -7.22
N VAL A 138 14.76 -11.34 -7.67
CA VAL A 138 15.87 -10.39 -7.69
C VAL A 138 15.54 -9.29 -6.67
N TYR A 139 16.41 -9.09 -5.70
CA TYR A 139 16.33 -8.01 -4.71
C TYR A 139 17.31 -6.92 -5.11
N VAL A 140 16.87 -5.67 -5.01
CA VAL A 140 17.67 -4.50 -5.40
C VAL A 140 17.60 -3.47 -4.31
N GLU A 141 18.78 -3.10 -3.78
CA GLU A 141 18.93 -1.95 -2.93
C GLU A 141 19.41 -0.77 -3.75
N TYR A 142 18.77 0.38 -3.60
CA TYR A 142 19.09 1.55 -4.39
C TYR A 142 18.81 2.85 -3.64
N THR A 143 19.44 3.92 -4.10
CA THR A 143 19.09 5.30 -3.75
C THR A 143 18.50 5.97 -4.97
N ASP A 144 17.42 6.73 -4.79
CA ASP A 144 16.79 7.57 -5.79
C ASP A 144 16.87 9.03 -5.34
N ALA A 145 17.72 9.82 -6.01
CA ALA A 145 17.89 11.22 -5.69
C ALA A 145 16.66 12.09 -6.06
N ALA A 146 15.80 11.60 -6.98
CA ALA A 146 14.57 12.29 -7.36
C ALA A 146 13.48 12.17 -6.28
N ARG A 147 13.59 11.15 -5.40
CA ARG A 147 12.60 10.97 -4.34
C ARG A 147 12.70 12.08 -3.30
N PRO A 148 11.56 12.65 -2.87
CA PRO A 148 11.54 13.64 -1.79
C PRO A 148 12.24 13.13 -0.52
N VAL A 149 13.09 13.96 0.07
CA VAL A 149 13.93 13.59 1.24
C VAL A 149 13.10 13.08 2.42
N HIS A 150 11.89 13.63 2.62
CA HIS A 150 10.99 13.19 3.70
C HIS A 150 10.40 11.78 3.51
N LEU A 151 10.50 11.21 2.30
CA LEU A 151 10.11 9.83 2.01
C LEU A 151 11.32 8.87 2.04
N GLY A 152 12.52 9.37 2.34
CA GLY A 152 13.75 8.61 2.32
C GLY A 152 14.18 8.23 0.90
N GLN A 153 15.38 8.61 0.52
CA GLN A 153 15.90 8.35 -0.83
C GLN A 153 16.33 6.88 -1.02
N ARG A 154 16.74 6.21 0.07
CA ARG A 154 17.12 4.80 0.03
C ARG A 154 15.88 3.91 0.06
N GLY A 155 15.88 2.87 -0.75
CA GLY A 155 14.77 1.94 -0.86
C GLY A 155 15.20 0.56 -1.33
N TRP A 156 14.27 -0.38 -1.21
CA TRP A 156 14.42 -1.74 -1.69
C TRP A 156 13.27 -2.08 -2.64
N LYS A 157 13.59 -2.78 -3.71
CA LYS A 157 12.61 -3.44 -4.58
C LYS A 157 12.93 -4.92 -4.69
N ALA A 158 11.90 -5.75 -4.86
CA ALA A 158 12.06 -7.16 -5.17
C ALA A 158 11.18 -7.53 -6.36
N PHE A 159 11.77 -8.18 -7.33
CA PHE A 159 11.09 -8.75 -8.49
C PHE A 159 10.92 -10.24 -8.24
N VAL A 160 9.71 -10.68 -7.97
CA VAL A 160 9.40 -12.05 -7.53
C VAL A 160 8.65 -12.77 -8.65
N VAL A 161 9.14 -13.94 -9.02
CA VAL A 161 8.44 -14.83 -9.97
C VAL A 161 7.45 -15.70 -9.20
N VAL A 162 6.16 -15.47 -9.48
CA VAL A 162 5.02 -16.18 -8.88
C VAL A 162 4.26 -16.90 -10.00
N ALA A 163 4.42 -18.22 -10.09
CA ALA A 163 3.93 -19.03 -11.20
C ALA A 163 4.47 -18.51 -12.55
N ASP A 164 3.60 -18.00 -13.42
CA ASP A 164 3.90 -17.46 -14.75
C ASP A 164 4.01 -15.91 -14.77
N LYS A 165 4.00 -15.26 -13.61
CA LYS A 165 3.96 -13.81 -13.46
C LYS A 165 5.18 -13.25 -12.75
N LEU A 166 5.53 -12.03 -13.12
CA LEU A 166 6.48 -11.20 -12.40
C LEU A 166 5.71 -10.21 -11.51
N VAL A 167 6.01 -10.23 -10.24
CA VAL A 167 5.43 -9.33 -9.23
C VAL A 167 6.54 -8.43 -8.70
N LEU A 168 6.31 -7.12 -8.70
CA LEU A 168 7.22 -6.13 -8.14
C LEU A 168 6.76 -5.76 -6.73
N LEU A 169 7.62 -5.95 -5.76
CA LEU A 169 7.48 -5.48 -4.39
C LEU A 169 8.35 -4.25 -4.18
N GLY A 170 7.87 -3.30 -3.38
CA GLY A 170 8.64 -2.15 -2.95
C GLY A 170 8.46 -1.90 -1.46
N ILE A 171 9.52 -1.41 -0.80
CA ILE A 171 9.46 -0.90 0.56
C ILE A 171 9.98 0.53 0.57
N TYR A 172 9.22 1.41 1.20
CA TYR A 172 9.49 2.83 1.29
C TYR A 172 9.43 3.27 2.75
N ALA A 173 10.27 4.24 3.11
CA ALA A 173 10.15 4.87 4.41
C ALA A 173 8.79 5.58 4.53
N GLY A 174 8.11 5.38 5.64
CA GLY A 174 7.00 6.23 6.03
C GLY A 174 7.50 7.56 6.60
N VAL A 175 6.59 8.49 6.84
CA VAL A 175 6.93 9.78 7.45
C VAL A 175 7.57 9.55 8.83
N GLY A 176 8.76 10.09 9.03
CA GLY A 176 9.51 9.97 10.30
C GLY A 176 10.28 8.65 10.48
N VAL A 177 10.37 7.82 9.45
CA VAL A 177 11.09 6.53 9.47
C VAL A 177 12.17 6.51 8.42
N THR A 178 13.29 5.88 8.73
CA THR A 178 14.36 5.58 7.76
C THR A 178 14.36 4.08 7.46
N VAL A 179 14.40 3.72 6.18
CA VAL A 179 14.64 2.32 5.79
C VAL A 179 16.14 2.05 5.97
N SER A 180 16.50 1.30 7.00
CA SER A 180 17.86 0.76 7.08
C SER A 180 18.04 -0.33 6.02
N GLY A 181 19.29 -0.51 5.53
CA GLY A 181 19.57 -1.52 4.50
C GLY A 181 19.14 -2.93 4.94
N ILE A 182 19.43 -3.29 6.17
CA ILE A 182 19.14 -4.64 6.70
C ILE A 182 17.62 -4.84 6.89
N ASP A 183 16.93 -3.90 7.52
CA ASP A 183 15.51 -4.03 7.83
C ASP A 183 14.65 -4.03 6.55
N GLY A 184 15.04 -3.24 5.55
CA GLY A 184 14.35 -3.18 4.26
C GLY A 184 14.41 -4.50 3.51
N GLU A 185 15.60 -5.12 3.44
CA GLU A 185 15.79 -6.42 2.80
C GLU A 185 14.99 -7.52 3.52
N GLU A 186 15.11 -7.59 4.85
CA GLU A 186 14.44 -8.61 5.65
C GLU A 186 12.92 -8.53 5.50
N THR A 187 12.35 -7.33 5.57
CA THR A 187 10.92 -7.12 5.38
C THR A 187 10.47 -7.54 3.99
N LEU A 188 11.21 -7.19 2.92
CA LEU A 188 10.88 -7.63 1.57
C LEU A 188 11.02 -9.15 1.39
N ARG A 189 12.00 -9.79 2.01
CA ARG A 189 12.16 -11.25 1.97
C ARG A 189 10.98 -11.95 2.62
N LYS A 190 10.56 -11.51 3.80
CA LYS A 190 9.35 -12.02 4.49
C LYS A 190 8.12 -11.85 3.60
N PHE A 191 7.96 -10.66 3.00
CA PHE A 191 6.84 -10.38 2.12
C PHE A 191 6.82 -11.28 0.87
N ALA A 192 7.96 -11.43 0.19
CA ALA A 192 8.10 -12.31 -0.97
C ALA A 192 7.80 -13.79 -0.62
N GLN A 193 8.27 -14.25 0.55
CA GLN A 193 8.00 -15.62 1.02
C GLN A 193 6.50 -15.85 1.23
N LEU A 194 5.78 -14.93 1.84
CA LEU A 194 4.33 -15.04 2.04
C LEU A 194 3.58 -15.17 0.72
N ILE A 195 3.92 -14.35 -0.28
CA ILE A 195 3.31 -14.41 -1.61
C ILE A 195 3.60 -15.77 -2.30
N LEU A 196 4.83 -16.26 -2.19
CA LEU A 196 5.23 -17.56 -2.75
C LEU A 196 4.54 -18.73 -2.05
N MET A 197 4.31 -18.63 -0.74
CA MET A 197 3.58 -19.66 0.02
C MET A 197 2.11 -19.68 -0.37
N GLU A 198 1.47 -18.51 -0.51
CA GLU A 198 0.07 -18.44 -0.97
C GLU A 198 -0.09 -19.01 -2.39
N ALA A 199 0.83 -18.71 -3.30
CA ALA A 199 0.78 -19.21 -4.66
C ALA A 199 0.83 -20.76 -4.73
N LYS A 200 1.56 -21.41 -3.81
CA LYS A 200 1.66 -22.89 -3.77
C LYS A 200 0.37 -23.59 -3.36
N LYS A 201 -0.55 -22.89 -2.70
CA LYS A 201 -1.84 -23.49 -2.29
C LYS A 201 -2.79 -23.75 -3.48
N PHE A 202 -2.49 -23.20 -4.64
CA PHE A 202 -3.34 -23.24 -5.84
C PHE A 202 -2.70 -23.99 -7.01
N ILE A 203 -1.56 -24.66 -6.79
CA ILE A 203 -0.89 -25.54 -7.72
C ILE A 203 -1.05 -27.01 -7.26
#